data_154ae372af169dacbb44e7cdfd54d55b
#
_entry.id   154ae372af169dacbb44e7cdfd54d55b
#
_cell.length_a   1.000
_cell.length_b   1.000
_cell.length_c   1.000
_cell.angle_alpha   90.00
_cell.angle_beta   90.00
_cell.angle_gamma   90.00
#
_symmetry.space_group_name_H-M   'P 1'
#
loop_
_entity.id
_entity.type
_entity.pdbx_description
1 polymer ?
#
loop_
_entity_poly.entity_id
_entity_poly.type
_entity_poly.pdbx_seq_one_letter_code
_entity_poly.pdbx_strand_id
1 'polypeptide(L)'
;SAAVTAPAAAPVSAPASGSGVGGGRILSSPLVRRLARERSIDLRTVEGSGPHGRVVKRDIESHPGAAVAGRSTGAERLPPRVETAGSTRRTIARRLTESKQNVPHYYLTIDVDIGPLADARAAMNAELETSGRKVSLNDLIIKAVAAALRRVPEVNASWMGKEIHHHQVVDISVAVAIDDGLMTPVIRDADRKGVAQIAEEVRDLAARAREKRLQPEEMTNGTFSISNLGMFGIEEFAAVINPPEGAILAVGALRREPVVEGDQIVPGRRMRFTMSCDHRVIDGATGARFLAAFKRIVESPLNMLL
;
A
#
# COMPACT_ATOMS: atom_id res chain seq x y z
N SER A 1 -29.87 -39.73 11.91
CA SER A 1 -31.05 -39.00 11.49
C SER A 1 -31.61 -38.22 12.67
N ALA A 2 -31.36 -36.93 12.76
CA ALA A 2 -32.07 -36.01 13.66
C ALA A 2 -32.27 -34.70 12.96
N ALA A 3 -33.50 -34.42 12.57
CA ALA A 3 -33.97 -33.19 11.95
C ALA A 3 -34.02 -32.06 12.99
N VAL A 4 -33.41 -30.93 12.73
CA VAL A 4 -33.54 -29.72 13.54
C VAL A 4 -34.63 -28.85 12.90
N THR A 5 -35.74 -28.71 13.63
CA THR A 5 -36.88 -27.86 13.31
C THR A 5 -36.55 -26.39 13.60
N ALA A 6 -36.79 -25.51 12.63
CA ALA A 6 -36.73 -24.07 12.80
C ALA A 6 -37.95 -23.53 13.57
N PRO A 7 -37.80 -22.48 14.41
CA PRO A 7 -38.95 -21.88 15.11
C PRO A 7 -39.73 -20.91 14.18
N ALA A 8 -41.05 -21.00 14.28
CA ALA A 8 -42.03 -20.19 13.57
C ALA A 8 -41.98 -18.73 14.03
N ALA A 9 -42.08 -17.81 13.06
CA ALA A 9 -42.21 -16.36 13.28
C ALA A 9 -43.62 -16.03 13.83
N ALA A 10 -43.66 -15.22 14.90
CA ALA A 10 -44.88 -14.64 15.45
C ALA A 10 -45.42 -13.49 14.54
N PRO A 11 -46.75 -13.31 14.49
CA PRO A 11 -47.37 -12.28 13.66
C PRO A 11 -47.20 -10.90 14.29
N VAL A 12 -46.74 -9.95 13.47
CA VAL A 12 -46.61 -8.52 13.81
C VAL A 12 -47.99 -7.87 13.71
N SER A 13 -48.49 -7.33 14.81
CA SER A 13 -49.73 -6.57 14.90
C SER A 13 -49.66 -5.30 14.08
N ALA A 14 -50.69 -5.04 13.27
CA ALA A 14 -50.89 -3.79 12.56
C ALA A 14 -51.24 -2.65 13.55
N PRO A 15 -50.74 -1.42 13.36
CA PRO A 15 -51.18 -0.28 14.15
C PRO A 15 -52.53 0.23 13.66
N ALA A 16 -53.36 0.59 14.64
CA ALA A 16 -54.72 1.07 14.50
C ALA A 16 -54.82 2.34 13.63
N SER A 17 -55.86 2.38 12.82
CA SER A 17 -56.35 3.51 12.02
C SER A 17 -56.74 4.68 12.92
N GLY A 18 -55.95 5.78 12.84
CA GLY A 18 -56.34 7.11 13.30
C GLY A 18 -57.23 7.79 12.25
N SER A 19 -58.43 8.06 12.60
CA SER A 19 -59.41 8.86 11.83
C SER A 19 -58.98 10.30 11.70
N GLY A 20 -59.02 10.85 10.47
CA GLY A 20 -58.87 12.30 10.31
C GLY A 20 -58.89 12.79 8.87
N VAL A 21 -60.04 13.33 8.49
CA VAL A 21 -60.27 14.37 7.47
C VAL A 21 -60.12 14.02 6.00
N GLY A 22 -61.26 13.96 5.34
CA GLY A 22 -61.61 14.31 3.95
C GLY A 22 -60.60 13.99 2.84
N GLY A 23 -60.47 12.73 2.45
CA GLY A 23 -59.69 12.34 1.27
C GLY A 23 -60.42 12.58 -0.04
N GLY A 24 -60.63 13.85 -0.46
CA GLY A 24 -61.10 14.18 -1.79
C GLY A 24 -60.06 13.77 -2.85
N ARG A 25 -60.54 13.00 -3.87
CA ARG A 25 -59.68 12.60 -5.00
C ARG A 25 -59.22 13.85 -5.73
N ILE A 26 -57.88 14.14 -5.66
CA ILE A 26 -57.29 15.30 -6.33
C ILE A 26 -57.41 15.13 -7.83
N LEU A 27 -58.18 16.01 -8.46
CA LEU A 27 -58.36 16.04 -9.91
C LEU A 27 -57.17 16.75 -10.55
N SER A 28 -56.30 15.99 -11.21
CA SER A 28 -55.10 16.54 -11.88
C SER A 28 -54.78 15.69 -13.12
N SER A 29 -54.17 16.31 -14.14
CA SER A 29 -53.73 15.59 -15.33
C SER A 29 -52.42 14.83 -15.09
N PRO A 30 -52.07 13.82 -15.90
CA PRO A 30 -50.77 13.14 -15.81
C PRO A 30 -49.58 14.09 -15.92
N LEU A 31 -49.68 15.13 -16.74
CA LEU A 31 -48.66 16.17 -16.89
C LEU A 31 -48.44 16.96 -15.58
N VAL A 32 -49.52 17.36 -14.92
CA VAL A 32 -49.49 18.08 -13.64
C VAL A 32 -48.88 17.23 -12.55
N ARG A 33 -49.18 15.94 -12.49
CA ARG A 33 -48.56 15.00 -11.52
C ARG A 33 -47.08 14.81 -11.77
N ARG A 34 -46.63 14.85 -13.02
CA ARG A 34 -45.21 14.78 -13.38
C ARG A 34 -44.49 16.05 -12.95
N LEU A 35 -45.00 17.24 -13.28
CA LEU A 35 -44.43 18.53 -12.90
C LEU A 35 -44.37 18.73 -11.37
N ALA A 36 -45.41 18.29 -10.65
CA ALA A 36 -45.42 18.35 -9.20
C ALA A 36 -44.33 17.47 -8.59
N ARG A 37 -44.09 16.27 -9.14
CA ARG A 37 -42.99 15.40 -8.72
C ARG A 37 -41.61 16.02 -9.03
N GLU A 38 -41.44 16.54 -10.23
CA GLU A 38 -40.17 17.20 -10.65
C GLU A 38 -39.83 18.42 -9.77
N ARG A 39 -40.84 19.12 -9.24
CA ARG A 39 -40.70 20.29 -8.37
C ARG A 39 -40.89 19.98 -6.88
N SER A 40 -41.06 18.72 -6.52
CA SER A 40 -41.29 18.29 -5.10
C SER A 40 -42.48 19.00 -4.42
N ILE A 41 -43.56 19.29 -5.20
CA ILE A 41 -44.77 19.95 -4.72
C ILE A 41 -45.79 18.89 -4.34
N ASP A 42 -46.34 18.94 -3.11
CA ASP A 42 -47.45 18.08 -2.71
C ASP A 42 -48.76 18.67 -3.30
N LEU A 43 -49.38 17.93 -4.22
CA LEU A 43 -50.64 18.32 -4.85
C LEU A 43 -51.82 18.56 -3.88
N ARG A 44 -51.69 18.12 -2.61
CA ARG A 44 -52.70 18.36 -1.56
C ARG A 44 -52.65 19.77 -1.03
N THR A 45 -51.55 20.47 -1.20
CA THR A 45 -51.32 21.84 -0.74
C THR A 45 -51.59 22.88 -1.83
N VAL A 46 -51.91 22.43 -3.05
CA VAL A 46 -52.14 23.28 -4.21
C VAL A 46 -53.64 23.42 -4.44
N GLU A 47 -54.14 24.65 -4.39
CA GLU A 47 -55.55 24.97 -4.75
C GLU A 47 -55.72 24.96 -6.28
N GLY A 48 -56.55 24.05 -6.77
CA GLY A 48 -56.78 23.88 -8.22
C GLY A 48 -57.66 25.00 -8.80
N SER A 49 -57.14 25.77 -9.76
CA SER A 49 -57.88 26.85 -10.45
C SER A 49 -58.69 26.41 -11.67
N GLY A 50 -58.62 25.12 -12.03
CA GLY A 50 -59.38 24.57 -13.19
C GLY A 50 -60.80 24.15 -12.86
N PRO A 51 -61.63 23.78 -13.89
CA PRO A 51 -63.01 23.33 -13.73
C PRO A 51 -63.14 22.21 -12.69
N HIS A 52 -64.12 22.36 -11.79
CA HIS A 52 -64.37 21.42 -10.67
C HIS A 52 -63.20 21.30 -9.68
N GLY A 53 -62.42 22.37 -9.48
CA GLY A 53 -61.28 22.32 -8.54
C GLY A 53 -60.08 21.51 -9.03
N ARG A 54 -59.95 21.31 -10.34
CA ARG A 54 -58.83 20.58 -10.93
C ARG A 54 -57.54 21.39 -10.86
N VAL A 55 -56.47 20.77 -10.37
CA VAL A 55 -55.12 21.36 -10.41
C VAL A 55 -54.62 21.36 -11.87
N VAL A 56 -54.28 22.55 -12.38
CA VAL A 56 -53.79 22.76 -13.75
C VAL A 56 -52.30 23.17 -13.72
N LYS A 57 -51.65 23.16 -14.89
CA LYS A 57 -50.20 23.42 -15.00
C LYS A 57 -49.76 24.74 -14.38
N ARG A 58 -50.53 25.83 -14.61
CA ARG A 58 -50.20 27.17 -14.04
C ARG A 58 -50.22 27.20 -12.52
N ASP A 59 -51.02 26.33 -11.86
CA ASP A 59 -51.08 26.29 -10.39
C ASP A 59 -49.81 25.71 -9.80
N ILE A 60 -49.14 24.78 -10.51
CA ILE A 60 -47.83 24.25 -10.15
C ILE A 60 -46.71 25.25 -10.48
N GLU A 61 -46.86 26.05 -11.55
CA GLU A 61 -45.87 27.04 -11.96
C GLU A 61 -45.90 28.28 -11.06
N SER A 62 -47.06 28.66 -10.54
CA SER A 62 -47.25 29.79 -9.62
C SER A 62 -47.14 29.42 -8.14
N HIS A 63 -47.13 28.13 -7.82
CA HIS A 63 -46.96 27.69 -6.45
C HIS A 63 -45.48 27.93 -6.04
N PRO A 64 -45.21 28.74 -4.99
CA PRO A 64 -43.87 28.78 -4.45
C PRO A 64 -43.52 27.34 -4.02
N GLY A 65 -42.64 26.72 -4.78
CA GLY A 65 -42.19 25.37 -4.46
C GLY A 65 -41.83 25.31 -3.00
N ALA A 66 -42.38 24.36 -2.27
CA ALA A 66 -41.91 24.12 -0.92
C ALA A 66 -40.37 23.97 -1.07
N ALA A 67 -39.66 24.95 -0.55
CA ALA A 67 -38.25 24.74 -0.30
C ALA A 67 -38.19 23.42 0.47
N VAL A 68 -37.66 22.40 -0.18
CA VAL A 68 -37.37 21.14 0.52
C VAL A 68 -36.56 21.60 1.70
N ALA A 69 -37.19 21.67 2.86
CA ALA A 69 -36.49 21.76 4.11
C ALA A 69 -35.67 20.47 4.14
N GLY A 70 -34.51 20.52 3.49
CA GLY A 70 -33.51 19.49 3.57
C GLY A 70 -33.39 19.22 5.04
N ARG A 71 -33.70 18.00 5.46
CA ARG A 71 -33.23 17.50 6.74
C ARG A 71 -31.72 17.71 6.71
N SER A 72 -31.29 18.90 7.12
CA SER A 72 -29.93 19.12 7.56
C SER A 72 -29.80 18.27 8.82
N THR A 73 -29.43 17.02 8.64
CA THR A 73 -28.67 16.33 9.68
C THR A 73 -27.40 17.12 9.78
N GLY A 74 -27.46 18.21 10.53
CA GLY A 74 -26.38 19.18 10.70
C GLY A 74 -25.25 18.60 11.53
N ALA A 75 -24.56 17.62 11.00
CA ALA A 75 -23.16 17.49 11.30
C ALA A 75 -22.47 18.59 10.46
N GLU A 76 -22.13 19.68 11.08
CA GLU A 76 -21.29 20.73 10.50
C GLU A 76 -20.05 20.05 9.93
N ARG A 77 -19.97 19.93 8.61
CA ARG A 77 -18.81 19.34 7.96
C ARG A 77 -17.66 20.29 8.15
N LEU A 78 -16.74 19.91 9.04
CA LEU A 78 -15.52 20.67 9.22
C LEU A 78 -14.79 20.77 7.86
N PRO A 79 -14.30 21.94 7.48
CA PRO A 79 -13.52 22.10 6.27
C PRO A 79 -12.24 21.26 6.37
N PRO A 80 -11.68 20.81 5.23
CA PRO A 80 -10.42 20.08 5.23
C PRO A 80 -9.31 20.95 5.83
N ARG A 81 -8.48 20.35 6.69
CA ARG A 81 -7.26 20.99 7.15
C ARG A 81 -6.29 21.12 5.98
N VAL A 82 -5.93 22.32 5.60
CA VAL A 82 -4.99 22.62 4.53
C VAL A 82 -3.60 22.81 5.12
N GLU A 83 -2.62 22.10 4.59
CA GLU A 83 -1.22 22.21 4.96
C GLU A 83 -0.36 22.44 3.71
N THR A 84 0.56 23.37 3.78
CA THR A 84 1.52 23.61 2.69
C THR A 84 2.64 22.57 2.75
N ALA A 85 2.83 21.80 1.68
CA ALA A 85 3.89 20.81 1.60
C ALA A 85 5.28 21.45 1.73
N GLY A 86 6.09 20.93 2.65
CA GLY A 86 7.49 21.33 2.84
C GLY A 86 8.36 21.02 1.61
N SER A 87 9.58 21.58 1.54
CA SER A 87 10.50 21.39 0.43
C SER A 87 10.85 19.92 0.17
N THR A 88 11.13 19.16 1.23
CA THR A 88 11.40 17.72 1.16
C THR A 88 10.22 16.96 0.55
N ARG A 89 9.00 17.22 1.03
CA ARG A 89 7.79 16.58 0.51
C ARG A 89 7.57 16.89 -0.97
N ARG A 90 7.80 18.13 -1.40
CA ARG A 90 7.70 18.52 -2.83
C ARG A 90 8.75 17.80 -3.69
N THR A 91 9.98 17.65 -3.19
CA THR A 91 11.04 16.91 -3.90
C THR A 91 10.69 15.44 -4.06
N ILE A 92 10.21 14.78 -2.98
CA ILE A 92 9.75 13.41 -3.01
C ILE A 92 8.60 13.25 -4.03
N ALA A 93 7.59 14.11 -3.96
CA ALA A 93 6.43 14.07 -4.87
C ALA A 93 6.87 14.16 -6.34
N ARG A 94 7.76 15.10 -6.67
CA ARG A 94 8.30 15.24 -8.03
C ARG A 94 9.04 13.98 -8.48
N ARG A 95 10.01 13.49 -7.69
CA ARG A 95 10.81 12.30 -8.04
C ARG A 95 9.96 11.03 -8.21
N LEU A 96 8.99 10.81 -7.31
CA LEU A 96 8.13 9.63 -7.39
C LEU A 96 7.16 9.72 -8.58
N THR A 97 6.67 10.92 -8.91
CA THR A 97 5.84 11.15 -10.10
C THR A 97 6.66 10.89 -11.37
N GLU A 98 7.86 11.47 -11.47
CA GLU A 98 8.78 11.24 -12.60
C GLU A 98 9.11 9.75 -12.78
N SER A 99 9.38 9.04 -11.69
CA SER A 99 9.63 7.60 -11.72
C SER A 99 8.43 6.83 -12.27
N LYS A 100 7.23 7.06 -11.73
CA LYS A 100 6.03 6.34 -12.15
C LYS A 100 5.58 6.64 -13.58
N GLN A 101 5.85 7.84 -14.07
CA GLN A 101 5.51 8.25 -15.45
C GLN A 101 6.51 7.74 -16.48
N ASN A 102 7.80 7.68 -16.14
CA ASN A 102 8.87 7.45 -17.11
C ASN A 102 9.50 6.05 -17.04
N VAL A 103 9.33 5.33 -15.94
CA VAL A 103 9.86 3.98 -15.76
C VAL A 103 8.74 2.95 -15.92
N PRO A 104 8.81 2.05 -16.92
CA PRO A 104 7.83 0.99 -17.10
C PRO A 104 8.02 -0.09 -16.04
N HIS A 105 7.39 0.09 -14.87
CA HIS A 105 7.45 -0.84 -13.77
C HIS A 105 6.71 -2.15 -14.06
N TYR A 106 7.36 -3.27 -13.76
CA TYR A 106 6.68 -4.55 -13.56
C TYR A 106 7.10 -5.16 -12.23
N TYR A 107 6.38 -6.15 -11.74
CA TYR A 107 6.51 -6.65 -10.38
C TYR A 107 6.63 -8.16 -10.37
N LEU A 108 7.56 -8.68 -9.56
CA LEU A 108 7.72 -10.10 -9.29
C LEU A 108 7.65 -10.31 -7.78
N THR A 109 6.80 -11.23 -7.34
CA THR A 109 6.66 -11.58 -5.93
C THR A 109 7.05 -13.02 -5.70
N ILE A 110 7.82 -13.27 -4.64
CA ILE A 110 8.13 -14.60 -4.14
C ILE A 110 7.74 -14.73 -2.66
N ASP A 111 7.37 -15.92 -2.27
CA ASP A 111 7.19 -16.32 -0.88
C ASP A 111 8.35 -17.23 -0.48
N VAL A 112 9.01 -16.92 0.65
CA VAL A 112 10.28 -17.53 1.06
C VAL A 112 10.16 -18.07 2.47
N ASP A 113 10.74 -19.25 2.73
CA ASP A 113 10.96 -19.71 4.11
C ASP A 113 12.09 -18.88 4.73
N ILE A 114 11.72 -18.03 5.68
CA ILE A 114 12.67 -17.18 6.40
C ILE A 114 13.23 -17.86 7.66
N GLY A 115 12.76 -19.04 7.96
CA GLY A 115 13.14 -19.81 9.14
C GLY A 115 14.65 -19.96 9.28
N PRO A 116 15.35 -20.52 8.30
CA PRO A 116 16.80 -20.70 8.38
C PRO A 116 17.57 -19.40 8.57
N LEU A 117 17.15 -18.30 7.92
CA LEU A 117 17.79 -17.00 8.11
C LEU A 117 17.55 -16.42 9.50
N ALA A 118 16.35 -16.61 10.06
CA ALA A 118 16.02 -16.16 11.42
C ALA A 118 16.82 -16.94 12.49
N ASP A 119 17.05 -18.23 12.27
CA ASP A 119 17.86 -19.07 13.16
C ASP A 119 19.34 -18.71 13.06
N ALA A 120 19.86 -18.48 11.86
CA ALA A 120 21.21 -17.97 11.65
C ALA A 120 21.42 -16.63 12.36
N ARG A 121 20.43 -15.71 12.30
CA ARG A 121 20.48 -14.45 13.05
C ARG A 121 20.55 -14.69 14.56
N ALA A 122 19.77 -15.62 15.10
CA ALA A 122 19.76 -15.93 16.52
C ALA A 122 21.13 -16.45 16.97
N ALA A 123 21.73 -17.37 16.22
CA ALA A 123 23.07 -17.91 16.49
C ALA A 123 24.14 -16.81 16.42
N MET A 124 24.14 -15.96 15.37
CA MET A 124 25.06 -14.83 15.26
C MET A 124 24.95 -13.85 16.45
N ASN A 125 23.73 -13.55 16.89
CA ASN A 125 23.53 -12.62 18.00
C ASN A 125 23.98 -13.22 19.35
N ALA A 126 23.91 -14.52 19.55
CA ALA A 126 24.46 -15.19 20.71
C ALA A 126 26.02 -15.04 20.77
N GLU A 127 26.70 -15.22 19.65
CA GLU A 127 28.14 -15.02 19.55
C GLU A 127 28.57 -13.55 19.71
N LEU A 128 27.73 -12.61 19.23
CA LEU A 128 28.01 -11.18 19.28
C LEU A 128 27.67 -10.54 20.64
N GLU A 129 26.98 -11.24 21.54
CA GLU A 129 26.51 -10.70 22.82
C GLU A 129 27.61 -10.06 23.65
N THR A 130 28.78 -10.71 23.72
CA THR A 130 29.96 -10.23 24.48
C THR A 130 30.57 -8.95 23.90
N SER A 131 30.34 -8.68 22.59
CA SER A 131 30.84 -7.49 21.90
C SER A 131 29.88 -6.31 21.91
N GLY A 132 28.66 -6.49 22.45
CA GLY A 132 27.59 -5.49 22.43
C GLY A 132 27.04 -5.20 21.04
N ARG A 133 27.40 -6.01 20.06
CA ARG A 133 26.92 -5.89 18.68
C ARG A 133 25.62 -6.68 18.50
N LYS A 134 24.78 -6.24 17.57
CA LYS A 134 23.53 -6.93 17.26
C LYS A 134 23.20 -6.83 15.78
N VAL A 135 22.82 -7.95 15.17
CA VAL A 135 22.42 -8.07 13.78
C VAL A 135 20.89 -8.20 13.70
N SER A 136 20.26 -7.41 12.86
CA SER A 136 18.85 -7.51 12.54
C SER A 136 18.59 -8.47 11.37
N LEU A 137 17.34 -8.88 11.20
CA LEU A 137 16.95 -9.67 10.01
C LEU A 137 17.14 -8.86 8.72
N ASN A 138 16.92 -7.55 8.79
CA ASN A 138 17.12 -6.65 7.65
C ASN A 138 18.58 -6.60 7.19
N ASP A 139 19.54 -6.63 8.10
CA ASP A 139 20.97 -6.61 7.76
C ASP A 139 21.38 -7.88 7.01
N LEU A 140 20.82 -9.03 7.41
CA LEU A 140 20.98 -10.30 6.69
C LEU A 140 20.31 -10.27 5.31
N ILE A 141 19.14 -9.66 5.19
CA ILE A 141 18.45 -9.48 3.90
C ILE A 141 19.29 -8.60 2.98
N ILE A 142 19.87 -7.50 3.48
CA ILE A 142 20.78 -6.63 2.70
C ILE A 142 21.96 -7.45 2.18
N LYS A 143 22.59 -8.27 3.04
CA LYS A 143 23.70 -9.14 2.63
C LYS A 143 23.26 -10.19 1.61
N ALA A 144 22.06 -10.78 1.79
CA ALA A 144 21.52 -11.77 0.86
C ALA A 144 21.24 -11.15 -0.53
N VAL A 145 20.70 -9.92 -0.58
CA VAL A 145 20.51 -9.16 -1.82
C VAL A 145 21.88 -8.88 -2.48
N ALA A 146 22.85 -8.43 -1.72
CA ALA A 146 24.19 -8.15 -2.26
C ALA A 146 24.84 -9.41 -2.86
N ALA A 147 24.73 -10.56 -2.19
CA ALA A 147 25.21 -11.85 -2.71
C ALA A 147 24.42 -12.30 -3.95
N ALA A 148 23.10 -12.06 -4.00
CA ALA A 148 22.27 -12.38 -5.16
C ALA A 148 22.63 -11.50 -6.37
N LEU A 149 22.91 -10.20 -6.18
CA LEU A 149 23.36 -9.28 -7.23
C LEU A 149 24.71 -9.69 -7.83
N ARG A 150 25.60 -10.28 -7.05
CA ARG A 150 26.86 -10.87 -7.57
C ARG A 150 26.63 -12.10 -8.44
N ARG A 151 25.58 -12.89 -8.16
CA ARG A 151 25.22 -14.08 -8.94
C ARG A 151 24.44 -13.78 -10.22
N VAL A 152 23.67 -12.66 -10.21
CA VAL A 152 22.87 -12.20 -11.34
C VAL A 152 23.15 -10.71 -11.55
N PRO A 153 24.35 -10.36 -12.03
CA PRO A 153 24.81 -8.98 -12.15
C PRO A 153 23.98 -8.16 -13.16
N GLU A 154 23.24 -8.80 -14.05
CA GLU A 154 22.37 -8.15 -15.02
C GLU A 154 21.25 -7.33 -14.35
N VAL A 155 20.86 -7.67 -13.11
CA VAL A 155 19.87 -6.92 -12.33
C VAL A 155 20.48 -5.65 -11.72
N ASN A 156 21.81 -5.63 -11.52
CA ASN A 156 22.52 -4.48 -10.97
C ASN A 156 22.86 -3.47 -12.06
N ALA A 157 21.82 -2.85 -12.64
CA ALA A 157 21.98 -1.99 -13.82
C ALA A 157 21.00 -0.80 -13.80
N SER A 158 21.34 0.24 -14.55
CA SER A 158 20.58 1.49 -14.67
C SER A 158 20.30 1.84 -16.12
N TRP A 159 19.13 2.42 -16.39
CA TRP A 159 18.78 3.01 -17.68
C TRP A 159 19.28 4.46 -17.78
N MET A 160 20.19 4.75 -18.71
CA MET A 160 20.79 6.07 -18.90
C MET A 160 20.39 6.68 -20.24
N GLY A 161 19.10 6.64 -20.56
CA GLY A 161 18.53 7.23 -21.79
C GLY A 161 18.67 6.32 -23.01
N LYS A 162 19.86 6.13 -23.53
CA LYS A 162 20.16 5.25 -24.68
C LYS A 162 21.07 4.08 -24.34
N GLU A 163 21.57 4.05 -23.13
CA GLU A 163 22.55 3.07 -22.65
C GLU A 163 22.05 2.36 -21.40
N ILE A 164 22.48 1.12 -21.23
CA ILE A 164 22.32 0.38 -19.98
C ILE A 164 23.69 0.34 -19.30
N HIS A 165 23.74 0.92 -18.09
CA HIS A 165 24.95 0.89 -17.27
C HIS A 165 24.89 -0.28 -16.31
N HIS A 166 25.70 -1.32 -16.52
CA HIS A 166 25.90 -2.42 -15.60
C HIS A 166 26.93 -2.05 -14.53
N HIS A 167 26.50 -2.01 -13.28
CA HIS A 167 27.34 -1.61 -12.16
C HIS A 167 28.33 -2.70 -11.76
N GLN A 168 29.58 -2.33 -11.49
CA GLN A 168 30.63 -3.25 -11.03
C GLN A 168 30.74 -3.28 -9.49
N VAL A 169 30.04 -2.37 -8.82
CA VAL A 169 29.92 -2.28 -7.35
C VAL A 169 28.50 -2.64 -6.94
N VAL A 170 28.32 -3.04 -5.69
CA VAL A 170 26.99 -3.35 -5.13
C VAL A 170 26.70 -2.39 -3.99
N ASP A 171 26.07 -1.28 -4.33
CA ASP A 171 25.72 -0.18 -3.44
C ASP A 171 24.21 -0.19 -3.17
N ILE A 172 23.82 -0.58 -1.96
CA ILE A 172 22.42 -0.81 -1.62
C ILE A 172 21.82 0.38 -0.89
N SER A 173 20.85 1.04 -1.52
CA SER A 173 20.03 2.09 -0.92
C SER A 173 18.99 1.47 0.02
N VAL A 174 18.97 1.92 1.28
CA VAL A 174 18.01 1.41 2.28
C VAL A 174 17.00 2.49 2.62
N ALA A 175 15.72 2.24 2.38
CA ALA A 175 14.66 3.18 2.69
C ALA A 175 14.47 3.33 4.21
N VAL A 176 14.68 4.53 4.74
CA VAL A 176 14.51 4.88 6.15
C VAL A 176 13.39 5.91 6.30
N ALA A 177 12.35 5.55 7.04
CA ALA A 177 11.25 6.48 7.36
C ALA A 177 11.75 7.57 8.32
N ILE A 178 11.39 8.83 8.02
CA ILE A 178 11.60 10.01 8.83
C ILE A 178 10.27 10.76 9.00
N ASP A 179 10.17 11.69 9.94
CA ASP A 179 8.91 12.42 10.24
C ASP A 179 8.31 13.10 9.00
N ASP A 180 9.15 13.72 8.15
CA ASP A 180 8.69 14.46 6.96
C ASP A 180 8.68 13.63 5.67
N GLY A 181 8.94 12.31 5.73
CA GLY A 181 8.99 11.48 4.53
C GLY A 181 9.92 10.28 4.61
N LEU A 182 10.85 10.16 3.67
CA LEU A 182 11.75 9.03 3.52
C LEU A 182 13.12 9.52 3.06
N MET A 183 14.18 8.92 3.61
CA MET A 183 15.56 9.05 3.13
C MET A 183 16.10 7.68 2.72
N THR A 184 17.02 7.66 1.77
CA THR A 184 17.60 6.42 1.22
C THR A 184 19.13 6.42 1.34
N PRO A 185 19.69 6.28 2.59
CA PRO A 185 21.13 6.11 2.74
C PRO A 185 21.62 4.87 2.01
N VAL A 186 22.87 4.90 1.57
CA VAL A 186 23.49 3.89 0.72
C VAL A 186 24.56 3.14 1.48
N ILE A 187 24.41 1.82 1.56
CA ILE A 187 25.44 0.90 2.03
C ILE A 187 26.37 0.57 0.85
N ARG A 188 27.57 1.14 0.86
CA ARG A 188 28.55 0.93 -0.20
C ARG A 188 29.19 -0.44 -0.14
N ASP A 189 29.55 -1.01 -1.29
CA ASP A 189 30.24 -2.31 -1.40
C ASP A 189 29.64 -3.39 -0.49
N ALA A 190 28.32 -3.50 -0.43
CA ALA A 190 27.61 -4.40 0.48
C ALA A 190 27.97 -5.88 0.28
N ASP A 191 28.36 -6.26 -0.93
CA ASP A 191 28.84 -7.60 -1.27
C ASP A 191 30.17 -7.95 -0.58
N ARG A 192 31.03 -6.96 -0.33
CA ARG A 192 32.37 -7.14 0.29
C ARG A 192 32.34 -7.04 1.81
N LYS A 193 31.29 -6.45 2.39
CA LYS A 193 31.15 -6.24 3.83
C LYS A 193 30.62 -7.48 4.54
N GLY A 194 31.12 -7.73 5.76
CA GLY A 194 30.51 -8.69 6.67
C GLY A 194 29.18 -8.18 7.24
N VAL A 195 28.32 -9.11 7.68
CA VAL A 195 26.98 -8.76 8.20
C VAL A 195 27.06 -7.83 9.41
N ALA A 196 28.01 -8.03 10.33
CA ALA A 196 28.18 -7.16 11.49
C ALA A 196 28.55 -5.71 11.10
N GLN A 197 29.38 -5.53 10.07
CA GLN A 197 29.72 -4.22 9.53
C GLN A 197 28.52 -3.56 8.87
N ILE A 198 27.74 -4.30 8.08
CA ILE A 198 26.48 -3.80 7.50
C ILE A 198 25.53 -3.34 8.61
N ALA A 199 25.37 -4.13 9.68
CA ALA A 199 24.50 -3.80 10.81
C ALA A 199 24.90 -2.50 11.53
N GLU A 200 26.20 -2.26 11.72
CA GLU A 200 26.72 -1.02 12.32
C GLU A 200 26.46 0.18 11.41
N GLU A 201 26.74 0.05 10.12
CA GLU A 201 26.57 1.11 9.13
C GLU A 201 25.08 1.47 8.92
N VAL A 202 24.19 0.46 8.81
CA VAL A 202 22.74 0.67 8.73
C VAL A 202 22.23 1.41 9.97
N ARG A 203 22.71 1.05 11.17
CA ARG A 203 22.29 1.69 12.41
C ARG A 203 22.72 3.15 12.48
N ASP A 204 23.98 3.43 12.14
CA ASP A 204 24.52 4.80 12.11
C ASP A 204 23.78 5.67 11.10
N LEU A 205 23.68 5.20 9.85
CA LEU A 205 22.99 5.92 8.77
C LEU A 205 21.53 6.16 9.09
N ALA A 206 20.82 5.17 9.67
CA ALA A 206 19.42 5.32 10.05
C ALA A 206 19.22 6.32 11.21
N ALA A 207 20.14 6.37 12.17
CA ALA A 207 20.11 7.36 13.24
C ALA A 207 20.30 8.78 12.68
N ARG A 208 21.33 8.98 11.88
CA ARG A 208 21.61 10.29 11.24
C ARG A 208 20.54 10.71 10.25
N ALA A 209 19.88 9.75 9.58
CA ALA A 209 18.74 10.04 8.70
C ALA A 209 17.57 10.67 9.49
N ARG A 210 17.20 10.08 10.65
CA ARG A 210 16.12 10.62 11.50
C ARG A 210 16.45 12.00 12.05
N GLU A 211 17.73 12.26 12.32
CA GLU A 211 18.22 13.55 12.77
C GLU A 211 18.50 14.54 11.62
N LYS A 212 18.22 14.14 10.37
CA LYS A 212 18.47 14.94 9.14
C LYS A 212 19.93 15.39 9.00
N ARG A 213 20.87 14.54 9.43
CA ARG A 213 22.32 14.78 9.42
C ARG A 213 23.08 14.00 8.34
N LEU A 214 22.38 13.34 7.43
CA LEU A 214 23.02 12.67 6.29
C LEU A 214 23.57 13.70 5.30
N GLN A 215 24.74 13.40 4.76
CA GLN A 215 25.32 14.17 3.67
C GLN A 215 24.69 13.76 2.32
N PRO A 216 24.58 14.63 1.32
CA PRO A 216 24.00 14.29 0.03
C PRO A 216 24.67 13.09 -0.65
N GLU A 217 25.98 12.94 -0.50
CA GLU A 217 26.78 11.85 -1.08
C GLU A 217 26.41 10.48 -0.49
N GLU A 218 25.90 10.46 0.74
CA GLU A 218 25.46 9.23 1.43
C GLU A 218 24.08 8.74 0.93
N MET A 219 23.36 9.55 0.14
CA MET A 219 22.00 9.26 -0.35
C MET A 219 21.92 9.17 -1.88
N THR A 220 23.05 9.20 -2.57
CA THR A 220 23.10 9.21 -4.04
C THR A 220 23.96 8.06 -4.57
N ASN A 221 23.77 7.71 -5.83
CA ASN A 221 24.57 6.69 -6.52
C ASN A 221 24.48 5.29 -5.91
N GLY A 222 23.32 4.93 -5.34
CA GLY A 222 22.99 3.54 -5.09
C GLY A 222 22.77 2.78 -6.40
N THR A 223 22.92 1.47 -6.37
CA THR A 223 22.74 0.63 -7.55
C THR A 223 21.49 -0.25 -7.47
N PHE A 224 20.98 -0.47 -6.26
CA PHE A 224 19.79 -1.26 -5.96
C PHE A 224 19.16 -0.77 -4.65
N SER A 225 17.83 -0.76 -4.55
CA SER A 225 17.12 -0.31 -3.34
C SER A 225 16.47 -1.45 -2.57
N ILE A 226 16.36 -1.27 -1.24
CA ILE A 226 15.54 -2.11 -0.35
C ILE A 226 14.60 -1.21 0.45
N SER A 227 13.31 -1.60 0.48
CA SER A 227 12.29 -0.96 1.33
C SER A 227 11.63 -2.01 2.21
N ASN A 228 11.64 -1.80 3.54
CA ASN A 228 11.10 -2.75 4.49
C ASN A 228 9.93 -2.13 5.27
N LEU A 229 8.73 -2.70 5.12
CA LEU A 229 7.53 -2.34 5.89
C LEU A 229 7.02 -3.49 6.76
N GLY A 230 7.78 -4.56 6.88
CA GLY A 230 7.42 -5.72 7.70
C GLY A 230 7.22 -5.38 9.18
N MET A 231 7.93 -4.38 9.70
CA MET A 231 7.75 -3.90 11.08
C MET A 231 6.39 -3.24 11.35
N PHE A 232 5.70 -2.81 10.29
CA PHE A 232 4.34 -2.25 10.35
C PHE A 232 3.26 -3.31 10.11
N GLY A 233 3.62 -4.59 9.97
CA GLY A 233 2.69 -5.69 9.71
C GLY A 233 2.22 -5.79 8.26
N ILE A 234 2.83 -5.05 7.32
CA ILE A 234 2.49 -5.13 5.90
C ILE A 234 3.05 -6.43 5.32
N GLU A 235 2.19 -7.31 4.87
CA GLU A 235 2.59 -8.62 4.34
C GLU A 235 3.23 -8.54 2.97
N GLU A 236 2.72 -7.64 2.11
CA GLU A 236 3.18 -7.47 0.73
C GLU A 236 2.90 -6.04 0.26
N PHE A 237 3.81 -5.45 -0.48
CA PHE A 237 3.63 -4.18 -1.17
C PHE A 237 4.58 -4.05 -2.35
N ALA A 238 4.26 -3.18 -3.29
CA ALA A 238 5.11 -2.83 -4.41
C ALA A 238 5.70 -1.43 -4.21
N ALA A 239 7.02 -1.34 -4.10
CA ALA A 239 7.72 -0.07 -3.96
C ALA A 239 7.89 0.64 -5.31
N VAL A 240 8.01 1.97 -5.27
CA VAL A 240 8.36 2.77 -6.47
C VAL A 240 9.87 2.76 -6.63
N ILE A 241 10.35 2.48 -7.85
CA ILE A 241 11.78 2.51 -8.18
C ILE A 241 12.32 3.92 -7.94
N ASN A 242 13.53 4.01 -7.39
CA ASN A 242 14.27 5.25 -7.17
C ASN A 242 15.32 5.42 -8.29
N PRO A 243 15.03 6.13 -9.39
CA PRO A 243 16.00 6.29 -10.47
C PRO A 243 17.28 6.99 -9.99
N PRO A 244 18.47 6.59 -10.53
CA PRO A 244 18.69 5.75 -11.71
C PRO A 244 18.72 4.23 -11.44
N GLU A 245 18.49 3.77 -10.23
CA GLU A 245 18.48 2.34 -9.90
C GLU A 245 17.44 1.59 -10.74
N GLY A 246 17.80 0.39 -11.24
CA GLY A 246 16.90 -0.41 -12.09
C GLY A 246 15.88 -1.25 -11.35
N ALA A 247 16.04 -1.43 -10.02
CA ALA A 247 15.10 -2.21 -9.22
C ALA A 247 15.09 -1.83 -7.74
N ILE A 248 14.00 -2.20 -7.07
CA ILE A 248 13.82 -2.10 -5.62
C ILE A 248 13.13 -3.34 -5.08
N LEU A 249 13.64 -3.88 -3.97
CA LEU A 249 13.04 -5.01 -3.26
C LEU A 249 12.21 -4.52 -2.07
N ALA A 250 10.92 -4.78 -2.11
CA ALA A 250 9.99 -4.57 -1.00
C ALA A 250 9.99 -5.80 -0.10
N VAL A 251 10.17 -5.58 1.20
CA VAL A 251 10.26 -6.62 2.24
C VAL A 251 9.01 -6.59 3.10
N GLY A 252 8.21 -7.67 3.06
CA GLY A 252 7.00 -7.82 3.84
C GLY A 252 7.24 -8.32 5.27
N ALA A 253 6.17 -8.45 6.04
CA ALA A 253 6.20 -8.95 7.42
C ALA A 253 6.53 -10.44 7.47
N LEU A 254 7.24 -10.84 8.55
CA LEU A 254 7.37 -12.24 8.91
C LEU A 254 6.02 -12.77 9.39
N ARG A 255 5.53 -13.83 8.75
CA ARG A 255 4.29 -14.53 9.10
C ARG A 255 4.61 -15.89 9.68
N ARG A 256 3.80 -16.31 10.63
CA ARG A 256 3.75 -17.70 11.09
C ARG A 256 2.47 -18.32 10.56
N GLU A 257 2.61 -19.31 9.69
CA GLU A 257 1.47 -19.94 9.02
C GLU A 257 1.70 -21.44 8.85
N PRO A 258 0.64 -22.24 8.71
CA PRO A 258 0.78 -23.66 8.41
C PRO A 258 1.35 -23.84 7.02
N VAL A 259 2.42 -24.63 6.90
CA VAL A 259 3.04 -25.00 5.63
C VAL A 259 3.04 -26.52 5.46
N VAL A 260 3.04 -26.99 4.23
CA VAL A 260 3.13 -28.42 3.92
C VAL A 260 4.60 -28.79 3.74
N GLU A 261 5.09 -29.72 4.56
CA GLU A 261 6.41 -30.35 4.43
C GLU A 261 6.22 -31.85 4.24
N GLY A 262 6.51 -32.33 3.02
CA GLY A 262 6.12 -33.70 2.62
C GLY A 262 4.60 -33.87 2.70
N ASP A 263 4.13 -34.78 3.55
CA ASP A 263 2.70 -35.06 3.77
C ASP A 263 2.17 -34.48 5.11
N GLN A 264 2.96 -33.63 5.78
CA GLN A 264 2.59 -33.06 7.09
C GLN A 264 2.37 -31.53 7.00
N ILE A 265 1.44 -31.05 7.82
CA ILE A 265 1.26 -29.62 8.04
C ILE A 265 2.04 -29.22 9.29
N VAL A 266 3.00 -28.30 9.12
CA VAL A 266 3.87 -27.81 10.18
C VAL A 266 3.80 -26.30 10.29
N PRO A 267 4.12 -25.70 11.47
CA PRO A 267 4.25 -24.26 11.58
C PRO A 267 5.48 -23.75 10.81
N GLY A 268 5.25 -22.95 9.77
CA GLY A 268 6.32 -22.33 8.98
C GLY A 268 6.52 -20.85 9.30
N ARG A 269 7.69 -20.31 8.96
CA ARG A 269 8.02 -18.89 9.02
C ARG A 269 8.20 -18.38 7.60
N ARG A 270 7.28 -17.54 7.14
CA ARG A 270 7.25 -17.10 5.73
C ARG A 270 7.36 -15.58 5.63
N MET A 271 8.01 -15.10 4.58
CA MET A 271 8.04 -13.69 4.20
C MET A 271 7.85 -13.55 2.70
N ARG A 272 7.09 -12.51 2.31
CA ARG A 272 6.96 -12.13 0.90
C ARG A 272 7.93 -11.02 0.56
N PHE A 273 8.50 -11.17 -0.62
CA PHE A 273 9.40 -10.18 -1.21
C PHE A 273 8.88 -9.84 -2.60
N THR A 274 8.65 -8.55 -2.82
CA THR A 274 8.20 -8.06 -4.13
C THR A 274 9.27 -7.17 -4.72
N MET A 275 9.79 -7.53 -5.88
CA MET A 275 10.74 -6.73 -6.62
C MET A 275 10.02 -5.92 -7.68
N SER A 276 10.16 -4.60 -7.65
CA SER A 276 9.77 -3.70 -8.74
C SER A 276 10.96 -3.50 -9.65
N CYS A 277 10.78 -3.72 -10.95
CA CYS A 277 11.85 -3.67 -11.96
C CYS A 277 11.53 -2.66 -13.05
N ASP A 278 12.55 -2.00 -13.56
CA ASP A 278 12.51 -1.22 -14.80
C ASP A 278 12.61 -2.18 -16.00
N HIS A 279 11.49 -2.34 -16.73
CA HIS A 279 11.43 -3.29 -17.85
C HIS A 279 12.30 -2.90 -19.06
N ARG A 280 12.89 -1.71 -19.05
CA ARG A 280 13.88 -1.30 -20.09
C ARG A 280 15.24 -1.94 -19.84
N VAL A 281 15.53 -2.33 -18.59
CA VAL A 281 16.85 -2.83 -18.16
C VAL A 281 16.77 -4.30 -17.76
N ILE A 282 15.72 -4.68 -17.02
CA ILE A 282 15.56 -6.00 -16.44
C ILE A 282 14.33 -6.64 -17.06
N ASP A 283 14.51 -7.76 -17.76
CA ASP A 283 13.40 -8.57 -18.26
C ASP A 283 12.88 -9.57 -17.20
N GLY A 284 11.71 -10.17 -17.47
CA GLY A 284 11.06 -11.07 -16.54
C GLY A 284 11.90 -12.30 -16.16
N ALA A 285 12.66 -12.85 -17.10
CA ALA A 285 13.51 -14.02 -16.86
C ALA A 285 14.72 -13.66 -15.99
N THR A 286 15.34 -12.51 -16.24
CA THR A 286 16.46 -11.97 -15.44
C THR A 286 16.01 -11.68 -14.01
N GLY A 287 14.87 -11.00 -13.82
CA GLY A 287 14.30 -10.76 -12.51
C GLY A 287 13.95 -12.04 -11.75
N ALA A 288 13.40 -13.04 -12.45
CA ALA A 288 13.08 -14.34 -11.86
C ALA A 288 14.34 -15.11 -11.43
N ARG A 289 15.43 -15.08 -12.23
CA ARG A 289 16.72 -15.69 -11.85
C ARG A 289 17.29 -15.05 -10.58
N PHE A 290 17.22 -13.72 -10.48
CA PHE A 290 17.65 -13.00 -9.29
C PHE A 290 16.85 -13.42 -8.04
N LEU A 291 15.53 -13.43 -8.12
CA LEU A 291 14.69 -13.83 -7.01
C LEU A 291 14.90 -15.29 -6.62
N ALA A 292 15.14 -16.18 -7.59
CA ALA A 292 15.50 -17.58 -7.32
C ALA A 292 16.87 -17.71 -6.62
N ALA A 293 17.86 -16.90 -7.02
CA ALA A 293 19.16 -16.85 -6.36
C ALA A 293 19.03 -16.30 -4.92
N PHE A 294 18.28 -15.20 -4.75
CA PHE A 294 17.98 -14.61 -3.45
C PHE A 294 17.26 -15.61 -2.53
N LYS A 295 16.21 -16.28 -3.01
CA LYS A 295 15.49 -17.31 -2.25
C LYS A 295 16.42 -18.40 -1.73
N ARG A 296 17.27 -18.96 -2.60
CA ARG A 296 18.25 -19.99 -2.20
C ARG A 296 19.22 -19.49 -1.12
N ILE A 297 19.62 -18.24 -1.16
CA ILE A 297 20.51 -17.65 -0.14
C ILE A 297 19.77 -17.50 1.19
N VAL A 298 18.53 -17.03 1.18
CA VAL A 298 17.71 -16.84 2.39
C VAL A 298 17.36 -18.19 3.04
N GLU A 299 16.98 -19.18 2.25
CA GLU A 299 16.64 -20.53 2.71
C GLU A 299 17.88 -21.38 3.09
N SER A 300 19.08 -20.96 2.68
CA SER A 300 20.35 -21.59 3.04
C SER A 300 21.41 -20.51 3.26
N PRO A 301 21.46 -19.88 4.46
CA PRO A 301 22.28 -18.66 4.73
C PRO A 301 23.77 -18.83 4.51
N LEU A 302 24.32 -20.04 4.60
CA LEU A 302 25.75 -20.30 4.31
C LEU A 302 26.11 -19.95 2.87
N ASN A 303 25.13 -19.93 1.96
CA ASN A 303 25.33 -19.47 0.57
C ASN A 303 25.71 -17.99 0.45
N MET A 304 25.60 -17.18 1.52
CA MET A 304 26.11 -15.80 1.53
C MET A 304 27.65 -15.72 1.50
N LEU A 305 28.32 -16.82 1.87
CA LEU A 305 29.79 -16.89 1.97
C LEU A 305 30.45 -17.37 0.66
N LEU A 306 29.64 -17.87 -0.29
CA LEU A 306 30.04 -18.36 -1.61
C LEU A 306 29.85 -17.29 -2.68
#